data_9fb2eaf0bc30587611663e872c9c0656
#
_entry.id   9fb2eaf0bc30587611663e872c9c0656
#
_cell.length_a   1.000
_cell.length_b   1.000
_cell.length_c   1.000
_cell.angle_alpha   90.00
_cell.angle_beta   90.00
_cell.angle_gamma   90.00
#
_symmetry.space_group_name_H-M   'P 1'
#
loop_
_entity.id
_entity.type
_entity.pdbx_description
1 polymer ?
#
loop_
_entity_poly.entity_id
_entity_poly.type
_entity_poly.pdbx_seq_one_letter_code
_entity_poly.pdbx_strand_id
1 'polypeptide(L)'
;MHSAVSDPSSPEPAGPVDRPDAPSRYNYLVGNSAIAPTVAWQPSLWGDEDIGVDAAFRGLERIQLDADSWVDTCPGWMSGADRAFEELLHDVAWGQRRRWMYDRQVDEPRLTSWQKFDGESVLAWPWLEDARASLSARYEVLFDSAGFNLYRDGADSVAWHRDRIPPEITDPLVALLSLGNPRRVLLRPHGGGKSLAFTLGRGDLLVTGGSTQRRFEHSVPKAKTASPRLSIAFRHGVD
;
A
#
# COMPACT_ATOMS: atom_id res chain seq x y z
N MET A 1 8.34 76.50 -19.53
CA MET A 1 7.03 75.99 -19.99
C MET A 1 7.28 74.84 -20.94
N HIS A 2 7.21 73.59 -20.47
CA HIS A 2 7.10 72.48 -21.34
C HIS A 2 6.21 71.44 -20.60
N SER A 3 5.01 71.25 -21.10
CA SER A 3 4.02 70.29 -20.68
C SER A 3 4.48 68.90 -21.09
N ALA A 4 4.52 67.95 -20.13
CA ALA A 4 4.65 66.54 -20.41
C ALA A 4 3.24 65.99 -20.54
N VAL A 5 2.95 65.42 -21.69
CA VAL A 5 1.74 64.64 -21.99
C VAL A 5 1.92 63.25 -21.46
N SER A 6 1.02 62.78 -20.59
CA SER A 6 0.95 61.41 -20.06
C SER A 6 0.29 60.48 -21.09
N ASP A 7 0.96 59.39 -21.42
CA ASP A 7 0.48 58.28 -22.26
C ASP A 7 -0.35 57.29 -21.40
N PRO A 8 -1.61 56.96 -21.72
CA PRO A 8 -2.45 56.02 -21.00
C PRO A 8 -2.58 54.71 -21.75
N SER A 9 -1.55 53.89 -21.77
CA SER A 9 -1.68 52.49 -22.28
C SER A 9 -0.68 51.54 -21.67
N SER A 10 -0.84 51.24 -20.36
CA SER A 10 -0.27 50.04 -19.75
C SER A 10 -1.43 49.13 -19.37
N PRO A 11 -1.43 47.88 -19.82
CA PRO A 11 -2.46 46.93 -19.41
C PRO A 11 -2.26 46.56 -17.93
N GLU A 12 -3.37 46.55 -17.18
CA GLU A 12 -3.44 46.02 -15.82
C GLU A 12 -2.96 44.59 -15.76
N PRO A 13 -2.27 44.17 -14.67
CA PRO A 13 -1.92 42.79 -14.48
C PRO A 13 -3.18 41.95 -14.25
N ALA A 14 -3.35 40.92 -15.06
CA ALA A 14 -4.43 39.94 -14.92
C ALA A 14 -4.42 39.35 -13.49
N GLY A 15 -5.57 39.44 -12.81
CA GLY A 15 -5.80 38.83 -11.51
C GLY A 15 -5.54 37.30 -11.51
N PRO A 16 -5.38 36.68 -10.34
CA PRO A 16 -5.09 35.27 -10.23
C PRO A 16 -6.19 34.49 -10.92
N VAL A 17 -5.81 33.72 -11.93
CA VAL A 17 -6.68 32.74 -12.58
C VAL A 17 -7.00 31.66 -11.54
N ASP A 18 -8.26 31.61 -11.13
CA ASP A 18 -8.82 30.56 -10.30
C ASP A 18 -8.59 29.23 -11.02
N ARG A 19 -7.58 28.48 -10.58
CA ARG A 19 -7.38 27.10 -11.02
C ARG A 19 -8.46 26.28 -10.31
N PRO A 20 -9.27 25.51 -11.04
CA PRO A 20 -10.22 24.62 -10.39
C PRO A 20 -9.45 23.73 -9.44
N ASP A 21 -9.93 23.65 -8.20
CA ASP A 21 -9.40 22.79 -7.14
C ASP A 21 -9.09 21.41 -7.70
N ALA A 22 -7.82 21.00 -7.57
CA ALA A 22 -7.43 19.65 -7.88
C ALA A 22 -8.28 18.72 -7.01
N PRO A 23 -8.97 17.73 -7.58
CA PRO A 23 -9.83 16.83 -6.80
C PRO A 23 -9.01 16.22 -5.68
N SER A 24 -9.55 16.24 -4.47
CA SER A 24 -9.00 15.64 -3.26
C SER A 24 -8.35 14.30 -3.60
N ARG A 25 -7.07 14.16 -3.30
CA ARG A 25 -6.18 13.08 -3.82
C ARG A 25 -6.52 11.68 -3.31
N TYR A 26 -7.59 11.52 -2.53
CA TYR A 26 -7.93 10.30 -1.79
C TYR A 26 -9.37 9.81 -1.96
N ASN A 27 -10.13 10.31 -2.94
CA ASN A 27 -11.43 9.72 -3.28
C ASN A 27 -11.22 8.40 -4.05
N TYR A 28 -10.91 7.33 -3.31
CA TYR A 28 -10.59 6.01 -3.88
C TYR A 28 -11.82 5.17 -4.26
N LEU A 29 -13.04 5.64 -3.99
CA LEU A 29 -14.26 4.85 -4.23
C LEU A 29 -15.43 5.71 -4.75
N VAL A 30 -15.23 6.52 -5.78
CA VAL A 30 -16.36 7.09 -6.50
C VAL A 30 -16.41 6.44 -7.89
N GLY A 31 -17.26 5.43 -8.04
CA GLY A 31 -17.77 5.00 -9.33
C GLY A 31 -17.44 3.60 -9.83
N ASN A 32 -16.81 2.70 -9.05
CA ASN A 32 -16.68 1.30 -9.47
C ASN A 32 -17.59 0.41 -8.63
N SER A 33 -18.47 -0.33 -9.29
CA SER A 33 -19.20 -1.45 -8.68
C SER A 33 -18.18 -2.43 -8.09
N ALA A 34 -18.45 -2.94 -6.88
CA ALA A 34 -17.62 -3.98 -6.28
C ALA A 34 -17.46 -5.17 -7.22
N ILE A 35 -16.24 -5.64 -7.38
CA ILE A 35 -15.93 -6.79 -8.23
C ILE A 35 -15.86 -8.03 -7.34
N ALA A 36 -16.65 -9.04 -7.65
CA ALA A 36 -16.50 -10.36 -7.04
C ALA A 36 -15.27 -11.05 -7.67
N PRO A 37 -14.17 -11.25 -6.94
CA PRO A 37 -12.98 -11.85 -7.52
C PRO A 37 -13.18 -13.33 -7.77
N THR A 38 -12.86 -13.79 -8.98
CA THR A 38 -12.76 -15.22 -9.29
C THR A 38 -11.31 -15.63 -9.16
N VAL A 39 -11.02 -16.47 -8.15
CA VAL A 39 -9.66 -16.98 -7.89
C VAL A 39 -9.70 -18.47 -7.62
N ALA A 40 -8.69 -19.19 -8.09
CA ALA A 40 -8.47 -20.60 -7.74
C ALA A 40 -7.69 -20.63 -6.40
N TRP A 41 -8.42 -20.63 -5.30
CA TRP A 41 -7.85 -20.69 -3.96
C TRP A 41 -8.02 -22.07 -3.35
N GLN A 42 -6.98 -22.53 -2.70
CA GLN A 42 -6.98 -23.75 -1.88
C GLN A 42 -6.23 -23.45 -0.58
N PRO A 43 -6.90 -23.53 0.58
CA PRO A 43 -6.25 -23.38 1.87
C PRO A 43 -5.22 -24.48 2.12
N SER A 44 -4.34 -24.26 3.07
CA SER A 44 -3.43 -25.29 3.55
C SER A 44 -4.21 -26.41 4.27
N LEU A 45 -3.78 -27.64 4.11
CA LEU A 45 -4.33 -28.77 4.87
C LEU A 45 -4.13 -28.64 6.40
N TRP A 46 -3.25 -27.71 6.80
CA TRP A 46 -2.89 -27.44 8.20
C TRP A 46 -3.40 -26.05 8.65
N GLY A 47 -4.26 -25.41 7.88
CA GLY A 47 -4.67 -24.01 8.04
C GLY A 47 -5.85 -23.78 8.98
N ASP A 48 -6.16 -24.67 9.90
CA ASP A 48 -7.32 -24.61 10.81
C ASP A 48 -7.01 -23.88 12.14
N GLU A 49 -6.00 -23.02 12.14
CA GLU A 49 -5.63 -22.22 13.30
C GLU A 49 -6.53 -20.99 13.44
N ASP A 50 -6.77 -20.56 14.68
CA ASP A 50 -7.40 -19.28 14.96
C ASP A 50 -6.55 -18.11 14.45
N ILE A 51 -7.22 -17.09 13.94
CA ILE A 51 -6.54 -15.88 13.47
C ILE A 51 -5.97 -15.13 14.68
N GLY A 52 -4.67 -14.89 14.66
CA GLY A 52 -3.96 -14.17 15.72
C GLY A 52 -2.64 -13.60 15.24
N VAL A 53 -2.10 -12.63 15.96
CA VAL A 53 -0.80 -12.00 15.66
C VAL A 53 0.19 -12.28 16.80
N ASP A 54 1.46 -12.47 16.45
CA ASP A 54 2.53 -12.56 17.43
C ASP A 54 2.93 -11.16 17.93
N ALA A 55 2.24 -10.65 18.96
CA ALA A 55 2.51 -9.33 19.55
C ALA A 55 3.94 -9.20 20.12
N ALA A 56 4.64 -10.32 20.34
CA ALA A 56 6.04 -10.31 20.78
C ALA A 56 7.04 -10.22 19.62
N PHE A 57 6.60 -10.35 18.37
CA PHE A 57 7.45 -10.32 17.17
C PHE A 57 8.66 -11.26 17.28
N ARG A 58 8.48 -12.48 17.74
CA ARG A 58 9.55 -13.43 18.08
C ARG A 58 10.46 -13.83 16.91
N GLY A 59 9.94 -13.76 15.69
CA GLY A 59 10.69 -14.05 14.46
C GLY A 59 11.19 -12.81 13.72
N LEU A 60 11.18 -11.62 14.35
CA LEU A 60 11.53 -10.39 13.68
C LEU A 60 13.04 -10.26 13.50
N GLU A 61 13.45 -10.03 12.25
CA GLU A 61 14.83 -9.74 11.85
C GLU A 61 14.90 -8.40 11.11
N ARG A 62 15.86 -7.54 11.53
CA ARG A 62 16.12 -6.26 10.86
C ARG A 62 17.28 -6.38 9.86
N ILE A 63 17.01 -5.92 8.65
CA ILE A 63 17.99 -5.80 7.57
C ILE A 63 18.26 -4.33 7.34
N GLN A 64 19.49 -3.87 7.64
CA GLN A 64 19.91 -2.51 7.33
C GLN A 64 20.23 -2.42 5.84
N LEU A 65 19.61 -1.47 5.14
CA LEU A 65 19.81 -1.23 3.71
C LEU A 65 20.91 -0.21 3.44
N ASP A 66 20.91 0.87 4.22
CA ASP A 66 21.92 1.93 4.27
C ASP A 66 21.90 2.61 5.65
N ALA A 67 22.56 3.75 5.83
CA ALA A 67 22.67 4.42 7.14
C ALA A 67 21.28 4.73 7.76
N ASP A 68 20.29 5.08 6.92
CA ASP A 68 19.00 5.62 7.38
C ASP A 68 17.79 4.76 6.93
N SER A 69 18.02 3.66 6.21
CA SER A 69 16.96 2.85 5.60
C SER A 69 17.05 1.40 6.06
N TRP A 70 15.92 0.81 6.43
CA TRP A 70 15.88 -0.56 6.93
C TRP A 70 14.59 -1.30 6.53
N VAL A 71 14.65 -2.62 6.63
CA VAL A 71 13.51 -3.53 6.48
C VAL A 71 13.51 -4.49 7.64
N ASP A 72 12.36 -4.63 8.31
CA ASP A 72 12.10 -5.71 9.24
C ASP A 72 11.30 -6.80 8.53
N THR A 73 11.65 -8.07 8.78
CA THR A 73 10.91 -9.24 8.33
C THR A 73 10.52 -10.08 9.55
N CYS A 74 9.30 -10.59 9.56
CA CYS A 74 8.80 -11.48 10.60
C CYS A 74 7.98 -12.60 9.94
N PRO A 75 8.62 -13.72 9.58
CA PRO A 75 7.93 -14.87 8.99
C PRO A 75 6.91 -15.46 9.97
N GLY A 76 5.71 -15.78 9.45
CA GLY A 76 4.64 -16.38 10.26
C GLY A 76 4.16 -15.49 11.40
N TRP A 77 4.24 -14.16 11.27
CA TRP A 77 3.77 -13.20 12.28
C TRP A 77 2.28 -13.36 12.60
N MET A 78 1.48 -13.81 11.62
CA MET A 78 0.05 -14.07 11.79
C MET A 78 -0.23 -15.56 11.64
N SER A 79 -0.90 -16.15 12.64
CA SER A 79 -1.56 -17.46 12.54
C SER A 79 -2.93 -17.34 11.87
N GLY A 80 -3.53 -18.45 11.41
CA GLY A 80 -4.85 -18.43 10.75
C GLY A 80 -4.90 -17.64 9.47
N ALA A 81 -3.76 -17.42 8.80
CA ALA A 81 -3.62 -16.55 7.62
C ALA A 81 -4.49 -16.98 6.42
N ASP A 82 -4.76 -18.29 6.28
CA ASP A 82 -5.62 -18.80 5.22
C ASP A 82 -7.08 -18.41 5.46
N ARG A 83 -7.55 -18.48 6.71
CA ARG A 83 -8.89 -18.03 7.11
C ARG A 83 -9.03 -16.52 6.95
N ALA A 84 -8.04 -15.74 7.38
CA ALA A 84 -8.02 -14.29 7.16
C ALA A 84 -8.06 -13.93 5.66
N PHE A 85 -7.38 -14.71 4.82
CA PHE A 85 -7.43 -14.55 3.37
C PHE A 85 -8.84 -14.79 2.83
N GLU A 86 -9.52 -15.85 3.26
CA GLU A 86 -10.89 -16.19 2.82
C GLU A 86 -11.89 -15.13 3.24
N GLU A 87 -11.85 -14.68 4.50
CA GLU A 87 -12.71 -13.60 5.00
C GLU A 87 -12.56 -12.34 4.13
N LEU A 88 -11.33 -11.89 3.90
CA LEU A 88 -11.09 -10.70 3.08
C LEU A 88 -11.46 -10.90 1.61
N LEU A 89 -11.24 -12.09 1.06
CA LEU A 89 -11.60 -12.39 -0.33
C LEU A 89 -13.09 -12.17 -0.60
N HIS A 90 -13.95 -12.55 0.36
CA HIS A 90 -15.41 -12.48 0.25
C HIS A 90 -15.98 -11.15 0.69
N ASP A 91 -15.44 -10.55 1.76
CA ASP A 91 -16.08 -9.44 2.44
C ASP A 91 -15.58 -8.06 1.94
N VAL A 92 -14.40 -8.01 1.34
CA VAL A 92 -13.83 -6.74 0.85
C VAL A 92 -14.52 -6.32 -0.44
N ALA A 93 -14.94 -5.06 -0.50
CA ALA A 93 -15.40 -4.43 -1.73
C ALA A 93 -14.20 -4.18 -2.66
N TRP A 94 -13.93 -5.14 -3.54
CA TRP A 94 -12.82 -5.04 -4.47
C TRP A 94 -13.11 -4.11 -5.63
N GLY A 95 -12.14 -3.26 -5.98
CA GLY A 95 -12.19 -2.41 -7.16
C GLY A 95 -10.97 -2.62 -8.06
N GLN A 96 -11.12 -2.38 -9.35
CA GLN A 96 -10.00 -2.38 -10.29
C GLN A 96 -9.72 -0.94 -10.73
N ARG A 97 -8.52 -0.46 -10.37
CA ARG A 97 -8.11 0.90 -10.73
C ARG A 97 -7.68 0.96 -12.18
N ARG A 98 -7.99 2.10 -12.80
CA ARG A 98 -7.53 2.43 -14.16
C ARG A 98 -6.49 3.54 -14.08
N ARG A 99 -5.45 3.40 -14.90
CA ARG A 99 -4.46 4.46 -15.11
C ARG A 99 -4.38 4.84 -16.57
N TRP A 100 -4.17 6.12 -16.81
CA TRP A 100 -3.84 6.60 -18.14
C TRP A 100 -2.36 6.28 -18.41
N MET A 101 -2.09 5.40 -19.37
CA MET A 101 -0.75 4.98 -19.80
C MET A 101 -0.73 4.77 -21.30
N TYR A 102 0.33 5.24 -21.96
CA TYR A 102 0.50 5.07 -23.42
C TYR A 102 -0.74 5.52 -24.22
N ASP A 103 -1.27 6.71 -23.88
CA ASP A 103 -2.45 7.34 -24.53
C ASP A 103 -3.74 6.51 -24.48
N ARG A 104 -3.85 5.61 -23.52
CA ARG A 104 -5.05 4.82 -23.24
C ARG A 104 -5.24 4.57 -21.74
N GLN A 105 -6.48 4.28 -21.36
CA GLN A 105 -6.76 3.75 -20.03
C GLN A 105 -6.38 2.26 -19.96
N VAL A 106 -5.59 1.91 -18.96
CA VAL A 106 -5.14 0.54 -18.70
C VAL A 106 -5.58 0.14 -17.29
N ASP A 107 -6.19 -1.01 -17.16
CA ASP A 107 -6.54 -1.58 -15.86
C ASP A 107 -5.25 -1.97 -15.12
N GLU A 108 -5.15 -1.58 -13.85
CA GLU A 108 -4.05 -2.06 -13.01
C GLU A 108 -4.16 -3.58 -12.84
N PRO A 109 -3.08 -4.34 -13.03
CA PRO A 109 -3.13 -5.80 -12.93
C PRO A 109 -3.13 -6.24 -11.46
N ARG A 110 -4.18 -5.94 -10.74
CA ARG A 110 -4.58 -6.37 -9.40
C ARG A 110 -5.92 -5.76 -9.03
N LEU A 111 -6.62 -6.33 -8.06
CA LEU A 111 -7.74 -5.66 -7.40
C LEU A 111 -7.26 -4.97 -6.14
N THR A 112 -7.91 -3.86 -5.79
CA THR A 112 -7.54 -3.05 -4.63
C THR A 112 -8.75 -2.63 -3.83
N SER A 113 -8.53 -2.39 -2.53
CA SER A 113 -9.46 -1.70 -1.65
C SER A 113 -8.67 -0.88 -0.62
N TRP A 114 -9.37 -0.04 0.12
CA TRP A 114 -8.77 0.84 1.11
C TRP A 114 -9.68 0.96 2.32
N GLN A 115 -9.08 0.90 3.51
CA GLN A 115 -9.76 1.09 4.79
C GLN A 115 -9.05 2.21 5.58
N LYS A 116 -9.83 3.17 6.06
CA LYS A 116 -9.39 4.16 7.04
C LYS A 116 -9.74 3.67 8.44
N PHE A 117 -8.87 3.94 9.41
CA PHE A 117 -9.08 3.62 10.81
C PHE A 117 -9.39 4.92 11.58
N ASP A 118 -10.55 5.51 11.31
CA ASP A 118 -11.00 6.79 11.87
C ASP A 118 -11.69 6.67 13.25
N GLY A 119 -11.85 5.45 13.74
CA GLY A 119 -12.54 5.16 15.01
C GLY A 119 -14.06 5.25 14.93
N GLU A 120 -14.63 5.71 13.81
CA GLU A 120 -16.07 5.78 13.60
C GLU A 120 -16.62 4.50 12.96
N SER A 121 -15.79 3.83 12.17
CA SER A 121 -16.15 2.59 11.49
C SER A 121 -15.77 1.39 12.34
N VAL A 122 -16.76 0.56 12.69
CA VAL A 122 -16.50 -0.76 13.27
C VAL A 122 -15.82 -1.62 12.19
N LEU A 123 -14.61 -2.08 12.48
CA LEU A 123 -13.92 -2.98 11.56
C LEU A 123 -14.68 -4.31 11.48
N ALA A 124 -14.93 -4.77 10.27
CA ALA A 124 -15.59 -6.06 10.05
C ALA A 124 -14.75 -7.25 10.57
N TRP A 125 -13.43 -7.03 10.73
CA TRP A 125 -12.46 -8.05 11.13
C TRP A 125 -11.72 -7.62 12.41
N PRO A 126 -12.09 -8.16 13.59
CA PRO A 126 -11.41 -7.83 14.86
C PRO A 126 -9.89 -8.06 14.81
N TRP A 127 -9.45 -9.13 14.16
CA TRP A 127 -8.02 -9.44 13.99
C TRP A 127 -7.23 -8.36 13.23
N LEU A 128 -7.90 -7.60 12.33
CA LEU A 128 -7.24 -6.51 11.62
C LEU A 128 -6.92 -5.35 12.56
N GLU A 129 -7.79 -5.09 13.55
CA GLU A 129 -7.54 -4.12 14.62
C GLU A 129 -6.41 -4.61 15.54
N ASP A 130 -6.40 -5.89 15.92
CA ASP A 130 -5.31 -6.47 16.72
C ASP A 130 -3.97 -6.35 16.00
N ALA A 131 -3.94 -6.60 14.68
CA ALA A 131 -2.76 -6.42 13.85
C ALA A 131 -2.31 -4.94 13.84
N ARG A 132 -3.22 -4.01 13.62
CA ARG A 132 -2.96 -2.57 13.62
C ARG A 132 -2.43 -2.11 14.98
N ALA A 133 -3.09 -2.50 16.07
CA ALA A 133 -2.70 -2.13 17.43
C ALA A 133 -1.31 -2.67 17.79
N SER A 134 -1.03 -3.93 17.45
CA SER A 134 0.26 -4.58 17.68
C SER A 134 1.39 -3.87 16.93
N LEU A 135 1.17 -3.55 15.64
CA LEU A 135 2.12 -2.79 14.82
C LEU A 135 2.32 -1.38 15.38
N SER A 136 1.23 -0.69 15.77
CA SER A 136 1.29 0.67 16.30
C SER A 136 2.09 0.72 17.62
N ALA A 137 1.89 -0.25 18.49
CA ALA A 137 2.64 -0.38 19.74
C ALA A 137 4.12 -0.69 19.51
N ARG A 138 4.42 -1.56 18.53
CA ARG A 138 5.81 -1.96 18.22
C ARG A 138 6.65 -0.84 17.65
N TYR A 139 6.06 -0.03 16.77
CA TYR A 139 6.78 1.01 16.01
C TYR A 139 6.52 2.42 16.50
N GLU A 140 5.75 2.57 17.58
CA GLU A 140 5.43 3.85 18.24
C GLU A 140 4.81 4.88 17.27
N VAL A 141 4.02 4.39 16.29
CA VAL A 141 3.25 5.22 15.37
C VAL A 141 1.80 4.73 15.31
N LEU A 142 0.87 5.62 15.08
CA LEU A 142 -0.52 5.25 14.84
C LEU A 142 -0.70 4.91 13.35
N PHE A 143 -0.85 3.62 13.03
CA PHE A 143 -1.29 3.24 11.70
C PHE A 143 -2.76 3.61 11.54
N ASP A 144 -3.07 4.53 10.63
CA ASP A 144 -4.40 5.13 10.44
C ASP A 144 -5.16 4.59 9.23
N SER A 145 -4.50 3.77 8.42
CA SER A 145 -5.08 3.25 7.19
C SER A 145 -4.45 1.95 6.75
N ALA A 146 -5.20 1.17 5.95
CA ALA A 146 -4.73 -0.03 5.29
C ALA A 146 -5.18 -0.10 3.83
N GLY A 147 -4.23 -0.38 2.94
CA GLY A 147 -4.50 -0.69 1.54
C GLY A 147 -4.48 -2.19 1.29
N PHE A 148 -5.54 -2.74 0.71
CA PHE A 148 -5.63 -4.14 0.33
C PHE A 148 -5.29 -4.30 -1.15
N ASN A 149 -4.46 -5.29 -1.47
CA ASN A 149 -4.12 -5.63 -2.84
C ASN A 149 -4.29 -7.14 -3.05
N LEU A 150 -5.19 -7.52 -3.96
CA LEU A 150 -5.41 -8.90 -4.35
C LEU A 150 -4.74 -9.16 -5.70
N TYR A 151 -3.78 -10.08 -5.68
CA TYR A 151 -3.12 -10.65 -6.85
C TYR A 151 -3.78 -12.01 -7.13
N ARG A 152 -4.57 -12.09 -8.18
CA ARG A 152 -5.40 -13.27 -8.50
C ARG A 152 -4.59 -14.44 -9.02
N ASP A 153 -3.54 -14.12 -9.78
CA ASP A 153 -2.67 -15.08 -10.42
C ASP A 153 -1.29 -14.48 -10.74
N GLY A 154 -0.51 -15.15 -11.59
CA GLY A 154 0.83 -14.70 -11.98
C GLY A 154 0.85 -13.51 -12.94
N ALA A 155 -0.25 -13.17 -13.61
CA ALA A 155 -0.35 -11.99 -14.46
C ALA A 155 -0.51 -10.71 -13.66
N ASP A 156 -1.11 -10.80 -12.46
CA ASP A 156 -1.24 -9.68 -11.56
C ASP A 156 0.12 -9.28 -10.96
N SER A 157 0.36 -7.97 -10.90
CA SER A 157 1.67 -7.41 -10.58
C SER A 157 1.59 -5.95 -10.18
N VAL A 158 2.69 -5.44 -9.60
CA VAL A 158 2.93 -4.01 -9.42
C VAL A 158 4.31 -3.68 -10.01
N ALA A 159 4.36 -2.73 -10.92
CA ALA A 159 5.62 -2.21 -11.46
C ALA A 159 6.43 -1.49 -10.36
N TRP A 160 7.70 -1.25 -10.64
CA TRP A 160 8.56 -0.47 -9.74
C TRP A 160 7.94 0.89 -9.44
N HIS A 161 7.77 1.19 -8.16
CA HIS A 161 7.21 2.45 -7.66
C HIS A 161 7.68 2.73 -6.23
N ARG A 162 7.47 3.95 -5.82
CA ARG A 162 7.54 4.39 -4.43
C ARG A 162 6.14 4.77 -3.97
N ASP A 163 5.85 4.51 -2.71
CA ASP A 163 4.62 5.03 -2.11
C ASP A 163 4.69 6.57 -2.05
N ARG A 164 3.55 7.21 -2.23
CA ARG A 164 3.43 8.65 -2.06
C ARG A 164 3.33 8.94 -0.57
N ILE A 165 4.40 9.50 -0.03
CA ILE A 165 4.47 9.86 1.38
C ILE A 165 4.38 11.38 1.49
N PRO A 166 3.49 11.92 2.34
CA PRO A 166 3.45 13.34 2.63
C PRO A 166 4.83 13.85 3.09
N PRO A 167 5.27 15.05 2.65
CA PRO A 167 6.59 15.58 2.99
C PRO A 167 6.82 15.75 4.49
N GLU A 168 5.77 16.03 5.25
CA GLU A 168 5.77 16.26 6.71
C GLU A 168 6.06 15.00 7.52
N ILE A 169 5.85 13.82 6.97
CA ILE A 169 6.20 12.55 7.65
C ILE A 169 7.69 12.34 7.53
N THR A 170 8.44 12.51 8.62
CA THR A 170 9.91 12.42 8.61
C THR A 170 10.40 10.98 8.51
N ASP A 171 9.75 10.03 9.18
CA ASP A 171 10.09 8.60 9.23
C ASP A 171 8.91 7.72 8.78
N PRO A 172 8.67 7.62 7.47
CA PRO A 172 7.53 6.89 6.96
C PRO A 172 7.69 5.38 7.12
N LEU A 173 6.75 4.78 7.83
CA LEU A 173 6.64 3.35 8.00
C LEU A 173 5.53 2.78 7.12
N VAL A 174 5.82 1.66 6.48
CA VAL A 174 4.80 0.84 5.78
C VAL A 174 4.96 -0.59 6.23
N ALA A 175 3.93 -1.15 6.86
CA ALA A 175 3.90 -2.55 7.28
C ALA A 175 3.04 -3.36 6.32
N LEU A 176 3.63 -4.37 5.70
CA LEU A 176 3.03 -5.23 4.70
C LEU A 176 2.79 -6.63 5.26
N LEU A 177 1.55 -6.95 5.60
CA LEU A 177 1.12 -8.30 5.94
C LEU A 177 0.74 -9.07 4.67
N SER A 178 1.27 -10.26 4.49
CA SER A 178 1.02 -11.11 3.33
C SER A 178 0.14 -12.31 3.71
N LEU A 179 -0.92 -12.53 2.94
CA LEU A 179 -1.84 -13.65 3.09
C LEU A 179 -1.90 -14.45 1.79
N GLY A 180 -2.25 -15.73 1.90
CA GLY A 180 -2.32 -16.60 0.73
C GLY A 180 -0.96 -17.10 0.26
N ASN A 181 -0.81 -17.36 -1.04
CA ASN A 181 0.38 -18.03 -1.56
C ASN A 181 1.61 -17.12 -1.64
N PRO A 182 2.82 -17.68 -1.50
CA PRO A 182 4.04 -16.90 -1.53
C PRO A 182 4.24 -16.15 -2.86
N ARG A 183 4.64 -14.89 -2.77
CA ARG A 183 5.03 -14.05 -3.91
C ARG A 183 6.30 -13.26 -3.56
N ARG A 184 7.09 -12.99 -4.58
CA ARG A 184 8.27 -12.13 -4.43
C ARG A 184 7.84 -10.67 -4.37
N VAL A 185 8.37 -9.98 -3.36
CA VAL A 185 8.42 -8.52 -3.28
C VAL A 185 9.86 -8.11 -3.51
N LEU A 186 10.10 -7.24 -4.47
CA LEU A 186 11.43 -6.76 -4.81
C LEU A 186 11.61 -5.35 -4.29
N LEU A 187 12.79 -5.05 -3.76
CA LEU A 187 13.19 -3.74 -3.27
C LEU A 187 14.54 -3.37 -3.87
N ARG A 188 14.71 -2.15 -4.37
CA ARG A 188 15.99 -1.64 -4.90
C ARG A 188 16.13 -0.14 -4.66
N PRO A 189 17.35 0.42 -4.72
CA PRO A 189 17.53 1.87 -4.71
C PRO A 189 16.72 2.54 -5.83
N HIS A 190 16.20 3.73 -5.55
CA HIS A 190 15.48 4.52 -6.56
C HIS A 190 16.39 4.84 -7.74
N GLY A 191 15.85 4.70 -8.94
CA GLY A 191 16.61 4.88 -10.18
C GLY A 191 17.35 3.64 -10.65
N GLY A 192 17.28 2.52 -9.91
CA GLY A 192 17.84 1.23 -10.33
C GLY A 192 18.93 0.68 -9.41
N GLY A 193 19.56 -0.40 -9.84
CA GLY A 193 20.61 -1.09 -9.07
C GLY A 193 20.22 -2.51 -8.67
N LYS A 194 21.02 -3.13 -7.80
CA LYS A 194 20.80 -4.50 -7.31
C LYS A 194 19.54 -4.56 -6.47
N SER A 195 18.66 -5.49 -6.80
CA SER A 195 17.41 -5.73 -6.06
C SER A 195 17.62 -6.76 -4.96
N LEU A 196 17.02 -6.49 -3.80
CA LEU A 196 16.73 -7.49 -2.77
C LEU A 196 15.38 -8.13 -3.10
N ALA A 197 15.22 -9.40 -2.74
CA ALA A 197 13.98 -10.15 -2.97
C ALA A 197 13.53 -10.79 -1.67
N PHE A 198 12.31 -10.49 -1.27
CA PHE A 198 11.61 -11.08 -0.14
C PHE A 198 10.50 -11.97 -0.69
N THR A 199 10.47 -13.25 -0.31
CA THR A 199 9.35 -14.13 -0.63
C THR A 199 8.42 -14.12 0.57
N LEU A 200 7.25 -13.51 0.41
CA LEU A 200 6.27 -13.35 1.47
C LEU A 200 5.06 -14.24 1.20
N GLY A 201 4.71 -15.05 2.16
CA GLY A 201 3.61 -16.01 2.10
C GLY A 201 2.59 -15.81 3.24
N ARG A 202 2.00 -16.91 3.68
CA ARG A 202 0.93 -16.97 4.68
C ARG A 202 1.36 -16.41 6.03
N GLY A 203 0.83 -15.24 6.37
CA GLY A 203 1.07 -14.61 7.67
C GLY A 203 2.42 -13.90 7.82
N ASP A 204 3.21 -13.79 6.74
CA ASP A 204 4.50 -13.09 6.79
C ASP A 204 4.31 -11.57 6.84
N LEU A 205 5.11 -10.93 7.68
CA LEU A 205 5.17 -9.48 7.82
C LEU A 205 6.50 -8.95 7.26
N LEU A 206 6.40 -7.82 6.54
CA LEU A 206 7.55 -7.03 6.11
C LEU A 206 7.28 -5.57 6.45
N VAL A 207 8.18 -4.91 7.17
CA VAL A 207 8.05 -3.49 7.50
C VAL A 207 9.24 -2.73 6.93
N THR A 208 8.95 -1.64 6.24
CA THR A 208 9.97 -0.71 5.75
C THR A 208 9.93 0.56 6.58
N GLY A 209 11.08 1.08 6.97
CA GLY A 209 11.16 2.29 7.80
C GLY A 209 12.41 3.11 7.52
N GLY A 210 12.57 4.18 8.28
CA GLY A 210 13.57 5.19 8.01
C GLY A 210 13.35 5.84 6.64
N SER A 211 14.40 6.11 5.91
CA SER A 211 14.33 6.70 4.59
C SER A 211 13.94 5.72 3.46
N THR A 212 13.57 4.46 3.78
CA THR A 212 13.31 3.42 2.76
C THR A 212 12.25 3.85 1.75
N GLN A 213 11.13 4.40 2.19
CA GLN A 213 10.06 4.84 1.29
C GLN A 213 10.44 6.04 0.39
N ARG A 214 11.50 6.76 0.74
CA ARG A 214 12.01 7.90 -0.04
C ARG A 214 13.14 7.53 -0.99
N ARG A 215 13.98 6.56 -0.58
CA ARG A 215 15.24 6.21 -1.26
C ARG A 215 15.18 4.92 -2.06
N PHE A 216 14.18 4.08 -1.79
CA PHE A 216 14.00 2.80 -2.46
C PHE A 216 12.66 2.75 -3.20
N GLU A 217 12.61 1.92 -4.21
CA GLU A 217 11.39 1.55 -4.92
C GLU A 217 11.15 0.05 -4.81
N HIS A 218 9.89 -0.34 -4.85
CA HIS A 218 9.50 -1.73 -4.70
C HIS A 218 8.55 -2.19 -5.81
N SER A 219 8.45 -3.50 -6.01
CA SER A 219 7.60 -4.11 -7.02
C SER A 219 7.14 -5.51 -6.60
N VAL A 220 6.03 -5.95 -7.19
CA VAL A 220 5.61 -7.35 -7.21
C VAL A 220 5.62 -7.79 -8.66
N PRO A 221 6.65 -8.55 -9.11
CA PRO A 221 6.80 -8.91 -10.51
C PRO A 221 5.75 -9.92 -10.95
N LYS A 222 5.46 -9.95 -12.26
CA LYS A 222 4.72 -11.05 -12.87
C LYS A 222 5.45 -12.38 -12.65
N ALA A 223 4.69 -13.47 -12.57
CA ALA A 223 5.20 -14.81 -12.45
C ALA A 223 4.55 -15.70 -13.53
N LYS A 224 5.26 -16.74 -14.00
CA LYS A 224 4.68 -17.67 -14.98
C LYS A 224 3.48 -18.41 -14.42
N THR A 225 3.60 -18.83 -13.16
CA THR A 225 2.55 -19.47 -12.39
C THR A 225 2.58 -18.88 -10.99
N ALA A 226 1.44 -18.46 -10.50
CA ALA A 226 1.26 -18.06 -9.10
C ALA A 226 -0.20 -18.27 -8.72
N SER A 227 -0.41 -18.75 -7.53
CA SER A 227 -1.71 -18.83 -6.90
C SER A 227 -2.07 -17.49 -6.22
N PRO A 228 -3.32 -17.29 -5.83
CA PRO A 228 -3.79 -16.04 -5.25
C PRO A 228 -2.99 -15.62 -4.00
N ARG A 229 -2.74 -14.32 -3.91
CA ARG A 229 -2.12 -13.66 -2.77
C ARG A 229 -2.84 -12.36 -2.47
N LEU A 230 -2.99 -12.06 -1.20
CA LEU A 230 -3.47 -10.78 -0.72
C LEU A 230 -2.36 -10.11 0.10
N SER A 231 -2.20 -8.80 -0.02
CA SER A 231 -1.36 -8.03 0.89
C SER A 231 -2.15 -6.89 1.50
N ILE A 232 -1.94 -6.69 2.80
CA ILE A 232 -2.46 -5.57 3.57
C ILE A 232 -1.29 -4.65 3.86
N ALA A 233 -1.36 -3.42 3.39
CA ALA A 233 -0.32 -2.42 3.61
C ALA A 233 -0.83 -1.36 4.59
N PHE A 234 -0.43 -1.48 5.85
CA PHE A 234 -0.70 -0.49 6.90
C PHE A 234 0.17 0.73 6.69
N ARG A 235 -0.42 1.91 6.84
CA ARG A 235 0.24 3.21 6.70
C ARG A 235 -0.18 4.16 7.80
N HIS A 236 0.61 5.20 8.02
CA HIS A 236 0.31 6.28 8.96
C HIS A 236 0.47 7.66 8.31
N GLY A 237 -0.26 8.64 8.83
CA GLY A 237 -0.23 10.02 8.33
C GLY A 237 -0.81 10.15 6.91
N VAL A 238 -1.72 9.28 6.52
CA VAL A 238 -2.36 9.31 5.20
C VAL A 238 -3.80 9.79 5.38
N ASP A 239 -3.99 11.12 5.32
CA ASP A 239 -5.31 11.77 5.35
C ASP A 239 -6.08 11.66 4.03
#